data_1cdce9e61345c5cc856f765f0e31db04
#
_entry.id   1cdce9e61345c5cc856f765f0e31db04
#
_cell.length_a   1.000
_cell.length_b   1.000
_cell.length_c   1.000
_cell.angle_alpha   90.00
_cell.angle_beta   90.00
_cell.angle_gamma   90.00
#
_symmetry.space_group_name_H-M   'P 1'
#
loop_
_entity.id
_entity.type
_entity.pdbx_description
1 polymer ?
#
loop_
_entity_poly.entity_id
_entity_poly.type
_entity_poly.pdbx_seq_one_letter_code
_entity_poly.pdbx_strand_id
1 'polypeptide(L)'
;MDRETVPLDWMLDSDPALRWQVERDLAHAPPEQWTATRARVATEGFGAELLAHQDADGQWAGGAYFPADFDFQDPEAAEEAGQPWTATTWTLNTLRDWGLDAAALDGTAERLAANSRWEYDNLPYWDGEVDCCINAFTLANGVWLGADVSGIAAWFLEHQLPDGGWNCQWIEGSTRSSFHSTLNTLKGLLSYESATGGSDELRAARHTGEEYLLERRLLYTKSTGEIVGPWATHFAYPFRFVHSALHAVDYFRSSNLHDDGAPDPRLADAVEVIRSARRPDGTWLQECRHAGRVWFEVDVPPGEPSKWLTFYGTRVLVWWDQHVQMPA
;
A
#
# COMPACT_ATOMS: atom_id res chain seq x y z
N MET A 1 24.51 6.72 5.64
CA MET A 1 24.02 7.80 4.74
C MET A 1 24.40 9.14 5.37
N ASP A 2 25.02 10.03 4.61
CA ASP A 2 25.40 11.34 5.14
C ASP A 2 24.12 12.17 5.42
N ARG A 3 23.94 12.64 6.66
CA ARG A 3 22.77 13.44 7.06
C ARG A 3 22.63 14.75 6.28
N GLU A 4 23.74 15.27 5.75
CA GLU A 4 23.77 16.52 4.97
C GLU A 4 23.07 16.43 3.60
N THR A 5 22.73 15.22 3.13
CA THR A 5 22.10 15.00 1.82
C THR A 5 20.61 14.62 1.87
N VAL A 6 19.99 14.63 3.07
CA VAL A 6 18.54 14.38 3.19
C VAL A 6 17.81 15.72 3.17
N PRO A 7 16.92 15.98 2.19
CA PRO A 7 16.20 17.25 2.08
C PRO A 7 15.04 17.33 3.10
N LEU A 8 15.37 17.25 4.40
CA LEU A 8 14.40 17.10 5.48
C LEU A 8 13.44 18.29 5.56
N ASP A 9 13.95 19.52 5.51
CA ASP A 9 13.11 20.73 5.61
C ASP A 9 12.12 20.81 4.43
N TRP A 10 12.55 20.40 3.23
CA TRP A 10 11.69 20.35 2.05
C TRP A 10 10.58 19.31 2.21
N MET A 11 10.87 18.15 2.81
CA MET A 11 9.82 17.15 3.10
C MET A 11 8.90 17.58 4.24
N LEU A 12 9.41 18.30 5.25
CA LEU A 12 8.60 18.84 6.35
C LEU A 12 7.66 19.96 5.88
N ASP A 13 8.01 20.66 4.79
CA ASP A 13 7.14 21.63 4.10
C ASP A 13 6.16 20.88 3.17
N SER A 14 5.31 20.02 3.73
CA SER A 14 4.33 19.20 3.00
C SER A 14 2.98 19.17 3.70
N ASP A 15 2.01 18.58 2.98
CA ASP A 15 0.67 18.29 3.51
C ASP A 15 0.75 17.48 4.82
N PRO A 16 -0.17 17.68 5.78
CA PRO A 16 -0.22 16.89 7.01
C PRO A 16 -0.13 15.37 6.79
N ALA A 17 -0.69 14.84 5.69
CA ALA A 17 -0.67 13.43 5.33
C ALA A 17 0.75 12.84 5.20
N LEU A 18 1.71 13.62 4.69
CA LEU A 18 3.11 13.24 4.60
C LEU A 18 3.91 13.74 5.78
N ARG A 19 3.70 15.01 6.19
CA ARG A 19 4.52 15.69 7.19
C ARG A 19 4.66 14.92 8.51
N TRP A 20 3.55 14.39 9.06
CA TRP A 20 3.60 13.65 10.31
C TRP A 20 4.47 12.38 10.22
N GLN A 21 4.50 11.74 9.04
CA GLN A 21 5.32 10.56 8.80
C GLN A 21 6.81 10.95 8.74
N VAL A 22 7.14 12.06 8.09
CA VAL A 22 8.50 12.64 8.08
C VAL A 22 8.93 13.03 9.50
N GLU A 23 8.06 13.68 10.25
CA GLU A 23 8.33 14.06 11.66
C GLU A 23 8.64 12.83 12.51
N ARG A 24 7.86 11.74 12.37
CA ARG A 24 8.03 10.52 13.14
C ARG A 24 9.26 9.71 12.71
N ASP A 25 9.38 9.42 11.40
CA ASP A 25 10.29 8.39 10.90
C ASP A 25 11.70 8.94 10.57
N LEU A 26 11.82 10.22 10.21
CA LEU A 26 13.07 10.81 9.75
C LEU A 26 13.58 11.94 10.66
N ALA A 27 12.69 12.81 11.12
CA ALA A 27 13.07 13.88 12.03
C ALA A 27 13.17 13.43 13.49
N HIS A 28 12.63 12.24 13.82
CA HIS A 28 12.54 11.72 15.19
C HIS A 28 11.93 12.73 16.16
N ALA A 29 10.91 13.45 15.69
CA ALA A 29 10.19 14.44 16.49
C ALA A 29 9.50 13.79 17.70
N PRO A 30 9.28 14.53 18.80
CA PRO A 30 8.56 14.03 19.96
C PRO A 30 7.15 13.54 19.60
N PRO A 31 6.63 12.48 20.28
CA PRO A 31 5.32 11.89 19.97
C PRO A 31 4.18 12.90 19.95
N GLU A 32 4.18 13.88 20.83
CA GLU A 32 3.18 14.95 20.89
C GLU A 32 3.15 15.81 19.62
N GLN A 33 4.29 16.04 18.98
CA GLN A 33 4.39 16.84 17.76
C GLN A 33 3.80 16.09 16.57
N TRP A 34 4.31 14.90 16.24
CA TRP A 34 3.82 14.18 15.06
C TRP A 34 2.37 13.69 15.25
N THR A 35 1.93 13.42 16.49
CA THR A 35 0.52 13.09 16.76
C THR A 35 -0.38 14.30 16.50
N ALA A 36 0.04 15.50 16.91
CA ALA A 36 -0.70 16.74 16.61
C ALA A 36 -0.77 16.99 15.08
N THR A 37 0.34 16.78 14.36
CA THR A 37 0.35 16.91 12.90
C THR A 37 -0.55 15.86 12.25
N ARG A 38 -0.51 14.60 12.72
CA ARG A 38 -1.37 13.54 12.23
C ARG A 38 -2.86 13.83 12.42
N ALA A 39 -3.25 14.39 13.55
CA ALA A 39 -4.64 14.75 13.82
C ALA A 39 -5.20 15.78 12.80
N ARG A 40 -4.33 16.60 12.20
CA ARG A 40 -4.71 17.59 11.16
C ARG A 40 -5.10 16.95 9.83
N VAL A 41 -4.74 15.69 9.58
CA VAL A 41 -5.15 14.96 8.35
C VAL A 41 -6.67 14.95 8.18
N ALA A 42 -7.44 14.90 9.26
CA ALA A 42 -8.91 14.92 9.20
C ALA A 42 -9.51 16.29 8.81
N THR A 43 -8.77 17.39 9.00
CA THR A 43 -9.33 18.75 8.94
C THR A 43 -8.59 19.67 7.97
N GLU A 44 -7.45 19.25 7.43
CA GLU A 44 -6.61 20.08 6.57
C GLU A 44 -6.08 19.27 5.38
N GLY A 45 -5.81 19.97 4.27
CA GLY A 45 -5.14 19.43 3.10
C GLY A 45 -5.84 18.24 2.44
N PHE A 46 -5.06 17.31 1.95
CA PHE A 46 -5.53 16.17 1.15
C PHE A 46 -6.56 15.30 1.89
N GLY A 47 -6.36 15.06 3.18
CA GLY A 47 -7.28 14.22 3.95
C GLY A 47 -8.66 14.84 4.09
N ALA A 48 -8.74 16.13 4.44
CA ALA A 48 -9.98 16.87 4.55
C ALA A 48 -10.72 16.94 3.19
N GLU A 49 -9.98 17.17 2.11
CA GLU A 49 -10.52 17.20 0.76
C GLU A 49 -11.13 15.85 0.36
N LEU A 50 -10.43 14.75 0.64
CA LEU A 50 -10.92 13.40 0.37
C LEU A 50 -12.16 13.04 1.21
N LEU A 51 -12.20 13.45 2.46
CA LEU A 51 -13.36 13.28 3.34
C LEU A 51 -14.59 14.05 2.82
N ALA A 52 -14.39 15.22 2.24
CA ALA A 52 -15.49 16.03 1.69
C ALA A 52 -16.19 15.38 0.47
N HIS A 53 -15.56 14.38 -0.16
CA HIS A 53 -16.14 13.60 -1.26
C HIS A 53 -16.92 12.36 -0.79
N GLN A 54 -17.04 12.11 0.52
CA GLN A 54 -17.82 10.97 1.00
C GLN A 54 -19.32 11.19 0.78
N ASP A 55 -19.97 10.22 0.13
CA ASP A 55 -21.40 10.20 -0.07
C ASP A 55 -22.16 9.88 1.22
N ALA A 56 -23.45 10.24 1.29
CA ALA A 56 -24.26 10.02 2.49
C ALA A 56 -24.42 8.53 2.88
N ASP A 57 -24.28 7.62 1.94
CA ASP A 57 -24.32 6.17 2.14
C ASP A 57 -23.00 5.57 2.61
N GLY A 58 -21.97 6.40 2.79
CA GLY A 58 -20.64 6.01 3.26
C GLY A 58 -19.65 5.70 2.16
N GLN A 59 -20.07 5.67 0.90
CA GLN A 59 -19.21 5.37 -0.24
C GLN A 59 -18.48 6.63 -0.75
N TRP A 60 -17.60 6.42 -1.73
CA TRP A 60 -17.03 7.45 -2.60
C TRP A 60 -17.30 7.09 -4.04
N ALA A 61 -17.71 8.09 -4.84
CA ALA A 61 -18.10 7.95 -6.23
C ALA A 61 -19.17 6.85 -6.46
N GLY A 62 -19.95 6.53 -5.43
CA GLY A 62 -21.09 5.60 -5.50
C GLY A 62 -20.74 4.15 -5.81
N GLY A 63 -19.49 3.71 -5.63
CA GLY A 63 -19.09 2.33 -5.94
C GLY A 63 -18.02 1.76 -5.01
N ALA A 64 -17.86 0.43 -5.01
CA ALA A 64 -16.94 -0.28 -4.15
C ALA A 64 -15.48 -0.18 -4.64
N TYR A 65 -15.23 -0.58 -5.88
CA TYR A 65 -13.91 -0.59 -6.51
C TYR A 65 -13.85 0.26 -7.77
N PHE A 66 -14.95 0.34 -8.50
CA PHE A 66 -15.17 1.24 -9.62
C PHE A 66 -16.24 2.28 -9.26
N PRO A 67 -16.15 3.51 -9.76
CA PRO A 67 -17.19 4.50 -9.54
C PRO A 67 -18.50 4.11 -10.26
N ALA A 68 -19.65 4.56 -9.76
CA ALA A 68 -20.96 4.19 -10.29
C ALA A 68 -21.18 4.57 -11.77
N ASP A 69 -20.41 5.51 -12.30
CA ASP A 69 -20.44 5.94 -13.70
C ASP A 69 -19.44 5.20 -14.60
N PHE A 70 -18.78 4.14 -14.10
CA PHE A 70 -17.85 3.33 -14.90
C PHE A 70 -18.60 2.41 -15.85
N ASP A 71 -18.29 2.50 -17.14
CA ASP A 71 -18.93 1.70 -18.17
C ASP A 71 -18.16 0.39 -18.45
N PHE A 72 -18.65 -0.71 -17.90
CA PHE A 72 -18.13 -2.06 -18.17
C PHE A 72 -18.54 -2.62 -19.55
N GLN A 73 -19.45 -1.95 -20.25
CA GLN A 73 -19.94 -2.41 -21.56
C GLN A 73 -19.10 -1.90 -22.73
N ASP A 74 -18.22 -0.93 -22.48
CA ASP A 74 -17.25 -0.42 -23.45
C ASP A 74 -15.82 -0.77 -23.02
N PRO A 75 -15.30 -1.95 -23.40
CA PRO A 75 -13.94 -2.37 -23.02
C PRO A 75 -12.82 -1.46 -23.55
N GLU A 76 -13.01 -0.82 -24.71
CA GLU A 76 -12.01 0.07 -25.30
C GLU A 76 -11.93 1.37 -24.48
N ALA A 77 -13.07 1.97 -24.14
CA ALA A 77 -13.12 3.14 -23.27
C ALA A 77 -12.64 2.81 -21.84
N ALA A 78 -12.93 1.63 -21.32
CA ALA A 78 -12.45 1.17 -20.03
C ALA A 78 -10.92 1.01 -20.00
N GLU A 79 -10.32 0.45 -21.03
CA GLU A 79 -8.86 0.30 -21.15
C GLU A 79 -8.18 1.67 -21.29
N GLU A 80 -8.72 2.59 -22.08
CA GLU A 80 -8.21 3.96 -22.25
C GLU A 80 -8.30 4.75 -20.94
N ALA A 81 -9.41 4.63 -20.21
CA ALA A 81 -9.61 5.31 -18.92
C ALA A 81 -8.67 4.83 -17.82
N GLY A 82 -8.18 3.59 -17.90
CA GLY A 82 -7.42 2.94 -16.84
C GLY A 82 -8.26 2.65 -15.59
N GLN A 83 -7.62 2.24 -14.51
CA GLN A 83 -8.29 2.00 -13.23
C GLN A 83 -8.70 3.34 -12.60
N PRO A 84 -10.00 3.62 -12.37
CA PRO A 84 -10.39 4.82 -11.65
C PRO A 84 -10.07 4.69 -10.15
N TRP A 85 -9.33 5.66 -9.60
CA TRP A 85 -8.86 5.64 -8.21
C TRP A 85 -9.77 6.41 -7.26
N THR A 86 -11.03 6.65 -7.66
CA THR A 86 -11.97 7.50 -6.92
C THR A 86 -12.99 6.72 -6.10
N ALA A 87 -13.16 5.41 -6.35
CA ALA A 87 -14.11 4.58 -5.64
C ALA A 87 -13.72 4.32 -4.17
N THR A 88 -14.64 3.76 -3.41
CA THR A 88 -14.58 3.59 -1.95
C THR A 88 -13.30 2.91 -1.46
N THR A 89 -12.95 1.75 -2.01
CA THR A 89 -11.77 0.99 -1.56
C THR A 89 -10.48 1.76 -1.75
N TRP A 90 -10.31 2.44 -2.87
CA TRP A 90 -9.12 3.25 -3.17
C TRP A 90 -9.00 4.48 -2.28
N THR A 91 -10.13 5.12 -1.99
CA THR A 91 -10.17 6.28 -1.10
C THR A 91 -9.87 5.88 0.34
N LEU A 92 -10.45 4.80 0.85
CA LEU A 92 -10.15 4.26 2.18
C LEU A 92 -8.67 3.86 2.32
N ASN A 93 -8.10 3.16 1.32
CA ASN A 93 -6.67 2.83 1.31
C ASN A 93 -5.82 4.10 1.45
N THR A 94 -6.14 5.12 0.68
CA THR A 94 -5.41 6.39 0.66
C THR A 94 -5.50 7.10 2.02
N LEU A 95 -6.70 7.25 2.58
CA LEU A 95 -6.91 7.88 3.89
C LEU A 95 -6.19 7.13 5.02
N ARG A 96 -6.24 5.80 5.02
CA ARG A 96 -5.52 4.96 5.99
C ARG A 96 -4.01 5.13 5.87
N ASP A 97 -3.46 5.08 4.65
CA ASP A 97 -2.02 5.23 4.39
C ASP A 97 -1.52 6.65 4.74
N TRP A 98 -2.38 7.66 4.66
CA TRP A 98 -2.12 9.02 5.12
C TRP A 98 -2.22 9.20 6.63
N GLY A 99 -2.67 8.15 7.35
CA GLY A 99 -2.74 8.12 8.79
C GLY A 99 -3.98 8.78 9.39
N LEU A 100 -5.07 8.91 8.62
CA LEU A 100 -6.34 9.37 9.16
C LEU A 100 -6.74 8.50 10.36
N ASP A 101 -7.23 9.13 11.41
CA ASP A 101 -7.84 8.41 12.53
C ASP A 101 -9.21 7.85 12.10
N ALA A 102 -9.47 6.56 12.39
CA ALA A 102 -10.74 5.93 12.06
C ALA A 102 -11.95 6.65 12.66
N ALA A 103 -11.78 7.33 13.79
CA ALA A 103 -12.84 8.13 14.42
C ALA A 103 -13.37 9.25 13.53
N ALA A 104 -12.59 9.72 12.55
CA ALA A 104 -13.07 10.69 11.55
C ALA A 104 -14.08 10.08 10.55
N LEU A 105 -14.18 8.74 10.52
CA LEU A 105 -15.09 7.97 9.67
C LEU A 105 -16.14 7.18 10.50
N ASP A 106 -16.50 7.72 11.66
CA ASP A 106 -17.51 7.09 12.53
C ASP A 106 -18.80 6.75 11.78
N GLY A 107 -19.31 5.53 11.98
CA GLY A 107 -20.49 4.98 11.30
C GLY A 107 -20.27 4.63 9.81
N THR A 108 -19.07 4.79 9.26
CA THR A 108 -18.80 4.44 7.85
C THR A 108 -18.80 2.92 7.63
N ALA A 109 -18.29 2.14 8.58
CA ALA A 109 -18.29 0.68 8.47
C ALA A 109 -19.72 0.13 8.32
N GLU A 110 -20.65 0.61 9.15
CA GLU A 110 -22.07 0.20 9.14
C GLU A 110 -22.76 0.67 7.85
N ARG A 111 -22.49 1.91 7.40
CA ARG A 111 -23.06 2.42 6.14
C ARG A 111 -22.59 1.59 4.96
N LEU A 112 -21.32 1.23 4.88
CA LEU A 112 -20.80 0.37 3.82
C LEU A 112 -21.38 -1.04 3.89
N ALA A 113 -21.52 -1.63 5.07
CA ALA A 113 -22.18 -2.94 5.25
C ALA A 113 -23.62 -2.93 4.70
N ALA A 114 -24.35 -1.85 4.93
CA ALA A 114 -25.75 -1.70 4.50
C ALA A 114 -25.88 -1.42 3.00
N ASN A 115 -25.04 -0.53 2.45
CA ASN A 115 -25.28 0.12 1.17
C ASN A 115 -24.30 -0.29 0.07
N SER A 116 -23.06 -0.68 0.40
CA SER A 116 -22.04 -0.98 -0.60
C SER A 116 -22.06 -2.44 -1.02
N ARG A 117 -21.90 -2.66 -2.33
CA ARG A 117 -21.78 -4.00 -2.94
C ARG A 117 -20.65 -4.00 -3.94
N TRP A 118 -19.97 -5.15 -4.04
CA TRP A 118 -18.97 -5.36 -5.07
C TRP A 118 -19.61 -5.40 -6.46
N GLU A 119 -18.90 -4.89 -7.42
CA GLU A 119 -19.31 -4.95 -8.83
C GLU A 119 -19.34 -6.39 -9.35
N TYR A 120 -18.57 -7.28 -8.73
CA TYR A 120 -18.59 -8.71 -8.98
C TYR A 120 -19.68 -9.37 -8.11
N ASP A 121 -20.62 -10.07 -8.74
CA ASP A 121 -21.69 -10.87 -8.11
C ASP A 121 -22.55 -10.14 -7.05
N ASN A 122 -22.46 -8.81 -6.97
CA ASN A 122 -23.20 -8.01 -5.99
C ASN A 122 -23.01 -8.46 -4.53
N LEU A 123 -21.80 -8.95 -4.21
CA LEU A 123 -21.44 -9.42 -2.88
C LEU A 123 -21.42 -8.27 -1.84
N PRO A 124 -21.75 -8.54 -0.57
CA PRO A 124 -21.60 -7.53 0.49
C PRO A 124 -20.16 -7.03 0.62
N TYR A 125 -19.97 -5.73 0.85
CA TYR A 125 -18.65 -5.11 0.84
C TYR A 125 -17.64 -5.78 1.79
N TRP A 126 -18.05 -6.08 3.02
CA TRP A 126 -17.16 -6.68 4.02
C TRP A 126 -17.01 -8.20 3.90
N ASP A 127 -17.75 -8.85 3.01
CA ASP A 127 -17.56 -10.28 2.73
C ASP A 127 -16.39 -10.50 1.74
N GLY A 128 -15.90 -9.42 1.12
CA GLY A 128 -14.86 -9.49 0.10
C GLY A 128 -15.40 -9.94 -1.25
N GLU A 129 -14.47 -10.20 -2.17
CA GLU A 129 -14.79 -10.73 -3.50
C GLU A 129 -13.74 -11.75 -3.95
N VAL A 130 -13.57 -12.01 -5.23
CA VAL A 130 -12.68 -13.09 -5.71
C VAL A 130 -11.22 -12.68 -5.83
N ASP A 131 -10.91 -11.39 -5.97
CA ASP A 131 -9.55 -10.91 -6.20
C ASP A 131 -8.74 -10.74 -4.91
N CYS A 132 -7.58 -11.39 -4.83
CA CYS A 132 -6.67 -11.30 -3.67
C CYS A 132 -6.31 -9.86 -3.29
N CYS A 133 -6.06 -8.99 -4.29
CA CYS A 133 -5.71 -7.59 -4.03
C CYS A 133 -6.88 -6.84 -3.39
N ILE A 134 -8.09 -7.04 -3.90
CA ILE A 134 -9.31 -6.41 -3.38
C ILE A 134 -9.58 -6.90 -1.95
N ASN A 135 -9.51 -8.20 -1.73
CA ASN A 135 -9.67 -8.78 -0.40
C ASN A 135 -8.63 -8.27 0.59
N ALA A 136 -7.37 -8.08 0.16
CA ALA A 136 -6.32 -7.52 1.01
C ALA A 136 -6.61 -6.07 1.43
N PHE A 137 -7.08 -5.25 0.51
CA PHE A 137 -7.49 -3.88 0.81
C PHE A 137 -8.71 -3.85 1.72
N THR A 138 -9.69 -4.70 1.46
CA THR A 138 -10.91 -4.82 2.26
C THR A 138 -10.59 -5.29 3.68
N LEU A 139 -9.71 -6.27 3.83
CA LEU A 139 -9.23 -6.75 5.13
C LEU A 139 -8.59 -5.62 5.95
N ALA A 140 -7.65 -4.88 5.34
CA ALA A 140 -6.95 -3.79 6.02
C ALA A 140 -7.87 -2.61 6.36
N ASN A 141 -8.79 -2.25 5.45
CA ASN A 141 -9.77 -1.19 5.70
C ASN A 141 -10.81 -1.60 6.75
N GLY A 142 -11.24 -2.88 6.73
CA GLY A 142 -12.21 -3.39 7.67
C GLY A 142 -11.70 -3.39 9.10
N VAL A 143 -10.49 -3.93 9.36
CA VAL A 143 -9.91 -3.89 10.72
C VAL A 143 -9.66 -2.46 11.18
N TRP A 144 -9.27 -1.56 10.29
CA TRP A 144 -9.07 -0.15 10.61
C TRP A 144 -10.36 0.55 11.03
N LEU A 145 -11.49 0.23 10.36
CA LEU A 145 -12.81 0.81 10.65
C LEU A 145 -13.63 0.00 11.66
N GLY A 146 -13.11 -1.13 12.17
CA GLY A 146 -13.78 -1.97 13.15
C GLY A 146 -14.87 -2.89 12.58
N ALA A 147 -14.88 -3.14 11.27
CA ALA A 147 -15.76 -4.12 10.64
C ALA A 147 -15.27 -5.55 10.91
N ASP A 148 -16.19 -6.52 10.96
CA ASP A 148 -15.83 -7.95 10.98
C ASP A 148 -15.43 -8.39 9.57
N VAL A 149 -14.16 -8.70 9.41
CA VAL A 149 -13.54 -9.20 8.18
C VAL A 149 -12.78 -10.51 8.43
N SER A 150 -13.13 -11.22 9.49
CA SER A 150 -12.52 -12.50 9.84
C SER A 150 -12.72 -13.56 8.74
N GLY A 151 -13.83 -13.50 8.02
CA GLY A 151 -14.08 -14.34 6.85
C GLY A 151 -13.06 -14.14 5.73
N ILE A 152 -12.67 -12.88 5.46
CA ILE A 152 -11.63 -12.57 4.47
C ILE A 152 -10.26 -13.07 4.94
N ALA A 153 -9.96 -12.95 6.25
CA ALA A 153 -8.70 -13.49 6.78
C ALA A 153 -8.62 -15.02 6.59
N ALA A 154 -9.70 -15.75 6.86
CA ALA A 154 -9.77 -17.19 6.61
C ALA A 154 -9.66 -17.53 5.12
N TRP A 155 -10.28 -16.73 4.25
CA TRP A 155 -10.22 -16.89 2.79
C TRP A 155 -8.78 -16.90 2.27
N PHE A 156 -7.87 -16.08 2.83
CA PHE A 156 -6.47 -16.08 2.41
C PHE A 156 -5.73 -17.38 2.70
N LEU A 157 -6.10 -18.10 3.77
CA LEU A 157 -5.52 -19.42 4.07
C LEU A 157 -5.94 -20.46 3.04
N GLU A 158 -7.20 -20.40 2.59
CA GLU A 158 -7.76 -21.34 1.61
C GLU A 158 -7.22 -21.09 0.19
N HIS A 159 -6.82 -19.85 -0.13
CA HIS A 159 -6.44 -19.42 -1.47
C HIS A 159 -4.94 -19.17 -1.64
N GLN A 160 -4.12 -19.53 -0.65
CA GLN A 160 -2.68 -19.50 -0.81
C GLN A 160 -2.24 -20.57 -1.81
N LEU A 161 -1.47 -20.16 -2.82
CA LEU A 161 -1.03 -21.07 -3.87
C LEU A 161 0.15 -21.94 -3.41
N PRO A 162 0.39 -23.11 -4.04
CA PRO A 162 1.46 -24.04 -3.63
C PRO A 162 2.88 -23.48 -3.67
N ASP A 163 3.11 -22.39 -4.43
CA ASP A 163 4.39 -21.69 -4.49
C ASP A 163 4.55 -20.59 -3.42
N GLY A 164 3.58 -20.50 -2.50
CA GLY A 164 3.63 -19.73 -1.28
C GLY A 164 2.94 -18.35 -1.31
N GLY A 165 2.61 -17.81 -2.47
CA GLY A 165 1.94 -16.51 -2.58
C GLY A 165 0.49 -16.60 -3.03
N TRP A 166 0.00 -15.52 -3.65
CA TRP A 166 -1.38 -15.37 -4.15
C TRP A 166 -1.40 -14.79 -5.56
N ASN A 167 -2.51 -15.00 -6.27
CA ASN A 167 -2.74 -14.43 -7.60
C ASN A 167 -4.23 -14.17 -7.82
N CYS A 168 -4.62 -12.97 -8.24
CA CYS A 168 -6.00 -12.64 -8.59
C CYS A 168 -6.57 -13.55 -9.71
N GLN A 169 -5.71 -14.03 -10.60
CA GLN A 169 -6.11 -14.97 -11.69
C GLN A 169 -6.32 -16.43 -11.21
N TRP A 170 -6.35 -16.71 -9.90
CA TRP A 170 -6.64 -18.06 -9.41
C TRP A 170 -7.99 -18.58 -9.90
N ILE A 171 -9.00 -17.71 -10.02
CA ILE A 171 -10.33 -18.03 -10.52
C ILE A 171 -10.31 -18.48 -11.99
N GLU A 172 -9.32 -18.05 -12.75
CA GLU A 172 -9.05 -18.47 -14.13
C GLU A 172 -8.18 -19.74 -14.20
N GLY A 173 -7.84 -20.32 -13.05
CA GLY A 173 -7.05 -21.53 -12.94
C GLY A 173 -5.53 -21.30 -12.85
N SER A 174 -5.07 -20.09 -12.58
CA SER A 174 -3.64 -19.84 -12.33
C SER A 174 -3.17 -20.59 -11.09
N THR A 175 -2.06 -21.31 -11.22
CA THR A 175 -1.39 -22.03 -10.14
C THR A 175 -0.06 -21.39 -9.72
N ARG A 176 0.22 -20.20 -10.24
CA ARG A 176 1.44 -19.42 -9.95
C ARG A 176 1.08 -18.10 -9.30
N SER A 177 1.78 -17.77 -8.25
CA SER A 177 1.61 -16.50 -7.56
C SER A 177 2.11 -15.30 -8.37
N SER A 178 1.52 -14.15 -8.10
CA SER A 178 1.86 -12.86 -8.67
C SER A 178 2.60 -11.99 -7.64
N PHE A 179 3.57 -11.22 -8.07
CA PHE A 179 4.25 -10.25 -7.22
C PHE A 179 3.27 -9.20 -6.65
N HIS A 180 2.39 -8.67 -7.51
CA HIS A 180 1.40 -7.67 -7.10
C HIS A 180 0.43 -8.24 -6.07
N SER A 181 -0.21 -9.36 -6.40
CA SER A 181 -1.20 -9.99 -5.53
C SER A 181 -0.59 -10.42 -4.19
N THR A 182 0.60 -11.01 -4.23
CA THR A 182 1.29 -11.45 -3.01
C THR A 182 1.63 -10.26 -2.11
N LEU A 183 2.24 -9.19 -2.65
CA LEU A 183 2.60 -8.02 -1.84
C LEU A 183 1.37 -7.36 -1.20
N ASN A 184 0.27 -7.19 -1.96
CA ASN A 184 -0.95 -6.60 -1.42
C ASN A 184 -1.58 -7.49 -0.33
N THR A 185 -1.61 -8.82 -0.55
CA THR A 185 -2.07 -9.79 0.46
C THR A 185 -1.24 -9.69 1.74
N LEU A 186 0.08 -9.66 1.63
CA LEU A 186 0.99 -9.52 2.77
C LEU A 186 0.72 -8.23 3.57
N LYS A 187 0.47 -7.10 2.90
CA LYS A 187 0.09 -5.83 3.56
C LYS A 187 -1.25 -5.94 4.28
N GLY A 188 -2.24 -6.60 3.68
CA GLY A 188 -3.53 -6.85 4.29
C GLY A 188 -3.43 -7.71 5.54
N LEU A 189 -2.71 -8.84 5.45
CA LEU A 189 -2.48 -9.77 6.57
C LEU A 189 -1.71 -9.09 7.71
N LEU A 190 -0.65 -8.33 7.42
CA LEU A 190 0.11 -7.59 8.43
C LEU A 190 -0.77 -6.55 9.14
N SER A 191 -1.65 -5.87 8.41
CA SER A 191 -2.61 -4.92 9.00
C SER A 191 -3.59 -5.63 9.93
N TYR A 192 -4.07 -6.81 9.53
CA TYR A 192 -4.97 -7.63 10.34
C TYR A 192 -4.27 -8.15 11.61
N GLU A 193 -3.06 -8.71 11.48
CA GLU A 193 -2.25 -9.15 12.63
C GLU A 193 -1.98 -8.01 13.61
N SER A 194 -1.59 -6.84 13.10
CA SER A 194 -1.29 -5.67 13.93
C SER A 194 -2.50 -5.18 14.74
N ALA A 195 -3.70 -5.30 14.17
CA ALA A 195 -4.94 -4.84 14.82
C ALA A 195 -5.56 -5.88 15.78
N THR A 196 -5.45 -7.18 15.46
CA THR A 196 -6.19 -8.25 16.16
C THR A 196 -5.28 -9.23 16.91
N GLY A 197 -3.97 -9.23 16.66
CA GLY A 197 -3.02 -10.25 17.07
C GLY A 197 -2.95 -11.43 16.11
N GLY A 198 -3.87 -11.54 15.15
CA GLY A 198 -3.90 -12.62 14.14
C GLY A 198 -4.03 -14.03 14.72
N SER A 199 -3.61 -15.03 13.94
CA SER A 199 -3.45 -16.42 14.39
C SER A 199 -2.10 -16.96 13.94
N ASP A 200 -1.66 -18.11 14.49
CA ASP A 200 -0.41 -18.75 14.09
C ASP A 200 -0.46 -19.20 12.63
N GLU A 201 -1.62 -19.63 12.15
CA GLU A 201 -1.84 -20.04 10.75
C GLU A 201 -1.72 -18.83 9.80
N LEU A 202 -2.32 -17.69 10.14
CA LEU A 202 -2.22 -16.47 9.32
C LEU A 202 -0.79 -15.95 9.29
N ARG A 203 -0.09 -15.98 10.42
CA ARG A 203 1.32 -15.59 10.51
C ARG A 203 2.20 -16.51 9.66
N ALA A 204 1.98 -17.83 9.74
CA ALA A 204 2.69 -18.79 8.91
C ALA A 204 2.44 -18.59 7.42
N ALA A 205 1.19 -18.31 7.03
CA ALA A 205 0.82 -18.01 5.64
C ALA A 205 1.50 -16.72 5.16
N ARG A 206 1.54 -15.67 6.00
CA ARG A 206 2.25 -14.41 5.69
C ARG A 206 3.73 -14.67 5.46
N HIS A 207 4.42 -15.37 6.37
CA HIS A 207 5.85 -15.70 6.20
C HIS A 207 6.12 -16.56 4.97
N THR A 208 5.22 -17.48 4.63
CA THR A 208 5.34 -18.27 3.39
C THR A 208 5.20 -17.37 2.13
N GLY A 209 4.32 -16.38 2.17
CA GLY A 209 4.21 -15.38 1.10
C GLY A 209 5.41 -14.43 1.02
N GLU A 210 6.00 -14.08 2.16
CA GLU A 210 7.26 -13.33 2.22
C GLU A 210 8.40 -14.13 1.57
N GLU A 211 8.48 -15.43 1.87
CA GLU A 211 9.48 -16.32 1.28
C GLU A 211 9.34 -16.39 -0.25
N TYR A 212 8.11 -16.43 -0.78
CA TYR A 212 7.86 -16.34 -2.22
C TYR A 212 8.53 -15.11 -2.86
N LEU A 213 8.43 -13.93 -2.24
CA LEU A 213 9.06 -12.70 -2.73
C LEU A 213 10.58 -12.71 -2.50
N LEU A 214 11.05 -13.18 -1.34
CA LEU A 214 12.48 -13.22 -0.98
C LEU A 214 13.28 -14.17 -1.86
N GLU A 215 12.74 -15.35 -2.21
CA GLU A 215 13.37 -16.27 -3.17
C GLU A 215 13.59 -15.64 -4.55
N ARG A 216 12.80 -14.60 -4.88
CA ARG A 216 12.86 -13.82 -6.13
C ARG A 216 13.59 -12.48 -5.93
N ARG A 217 14.16 -12.26 -4.74
CA ARG A 217 14.83 -11.01 -4.33
C ARG A 217 14.00 -9.76 -4.67
N LEU A 218 12.68 -9.89 -4.63
CA LEU A 218 11.68 -8.88 -4.99
C LEU A 218 11.68 -8.43 -6.46
N LEU A 219 12.60 -8.91 -7.28
CA LEU A 219 12.90 -8.35 -8.62
C LEU A 219 12.87 -9.39 -9.74
N TYR A 220 13.23 -10.65 -9.46
CA TYR A 220 13.60 -11.58 -10.52
C TYR A 220 12.60 -12.72 -10.72
N THR A 221 12.48 -13.15 -11.97
CA THR A 221 11.81 -14.41 -12.28
C THR A 221 12.68 -15.58 -11.86
N LYS A 222 12.12 -16.60 -11.23
CA LYS A 222 12.86 -17.81 -10.81
C LYS A 222 13.41 -18.63 -11.99
N SER A 223 12.72 -18.58 -13.13
CA SER A 223 13.04 -19.41 -14.31
C SER A 223 14.21 -18.86 -15.13
N THR A 224 14.34 -17.55 -15.27
CA THR A 224 15.36 -16.92 -16.11
C THR A 224 16.37 -16.09 -15.33
N GLY A 225 16.06 -15.70 -14.10
CA GLY A 225 16.88 -14.76 -13.32
C GLY A 225 16.83 -13.32 -13.84
N GLU A 226 15.93 -13.03 -14.78
CA GLU A 226 15.74 -11.69 -15.33
C GLU A 226 14.76 -10.88 -14.46
N ILE A 227 14.83 -9.55 -14.56
CA ILE A 227 13.87 -8.65 -13.91
C ILE A 227 12.46 -9.00 -14.40
N VAL A 228 11.54 -9.19 -13.45
CA VAL A 228 10.18 -9.68 -13.70
C VAL A 228 9.35 -8.73 -14.57
N GLY A 229 9.67 -7.46 -14.57
CA GLY A 229 9.03 -6.43 -15.40
C GLY A 229 9.51 -5.03 -15.04
N PRO A 230 9.30 -4.03 -15.91
CA PRO A 230 9.80 -2.67 -15.70
C PRO A 230 9.21 -2.03 -14.43
N TRP A 231 7.99 -2.38 -14.04
CA TRP A 231 7.34 -1.90 -12.83
C TRP A 231 8.11 -2.26 -11.54
N ALA A 232 8.95 -3.31 -11.56
CA ALA A 232 9.73 -3.70 -10.40
C ALA A 232 10.80 -2.67 -10.02
N THR A 233 11.31 -1.93 -10.99
CA THR A 233 12.41 -0.96 -10.81
C THR A 233 12.00 0.50 -11.03
N HIS A 234 10.75 0.76 -11.42
CA HIS A 234 10.23 2.12 -11.60
C HIS A 234 9.37 2.53 -10.41
N PHE A 235 9.52 3.76 -9.96
CA PHE A 235 8.86 4.26 -8.77
C PHE A 235 7.82 5.32 -9.10
N ALA A 236 6.62 5.11 -8.57
CA ALA A 236 5.50 6.03 -8.67
C ALA A 236 4.76 6.11 -7.34
N TYR A 237 4.28 7.29 -6.99
CA TYR A 237 3.36 7.50 -5.89
C TYR A 237 2.05 8.13 -6.39
N PRO A 238 0.88 7.71 -5.91
CA PRO A 238 0.62 6.60 -4.98
C PRO A 238 0.99 5.22 -5.55
N PHE A 239 1.43 4.29 -4.70
CA PHE A 239 1.84 2.93 -5.12
C PHE A 239 0.70 2.11 -5.72
N ARG A 240 -0.54 2.39 -5.33
CA ARG A 240 -1.73 1.65 -5.73
C ARG A 240 -1.56 0.15 -5.40
N PHE A 241 -1.93 -0.73 -6.35
CA PHE A 241 -1.70 -2.19 -6.21
C PHE A 241 -0.34 -2.64 -6.80
N VAL A 242 0.43 -1.73 -7.37
CA VAL A 242 1.61 -2.08 -8.15
C VAL A 242 2.79 -2.41 -7.24
N HIS A 243 3.37 -3.57 -7.47
CA HIS A 243 4.65 -3.95 -6.85
C HIS A 243 5.78 -3.12 -7.47
N SER A 244 6.68 -2.64 -6.62
CA SER A 244 8.01 -2.13 -7.01
C SER A 244 9.02 -2.46 -5.91
N ALA A 245 10.31 -2.37 -6.21
CA ALA A 245 11.36 -2.56 -5.21
C ALA A 245 11.10 -1.70 -3.97
N LEU A 246 10.77 -0.42 -4.17
CA LEU A 246 10.52 0.51 -3.08
C LEU A 246 9.28 0.12 -2.24
N HIS A 247 8.16 -0.20 -2.91
CA HIS A 247 6.93 -0.60 -2.23
C HIS A 247 7.11 -1.90 -1.44
N ALA A 248 7.82 -2.88 -2.02
CA ALA A 248 8.08 -4.17 -1.39
C ALA A 248 9.07 -4.06 -0.22
N VAL A 249 10.20 -3.34 -0.37
CA VAL A 249 11.16 -3.17 0.74
C VAL A 249 10.55 -2.39 1.89
N ASP A 250 9.65 -1.42 1.61
CA ASP A 250 8.93 -0.71 2.67
C ASP A 250 7.95 -1.63 3.43
N TYR A 251 7.33 -2.60 2.74
CA TYR A 251 6.57 -3.65 3.40
C TYR A 251 7.49 -4.48 4.33
N PHE A 252 8.63 -4.98 3.84
CA PHE A 252 9.56 -5.78 4.66
C PHE A 252 10.10 -4.99 5.85
N ARG A 253 10.34 -3.68 5.69
CA ARG A 253 10.65 -2.82 6.83
C ARG A 253 9.53 -2.85 7.88
N SER A 254 8.29 -2.74 7.46
CA SER A 254 7.13 -2.73 8.36
C SER A 254 6.89 -4.08 9.03
N SER A 255 7.02 -5.17 8.28
CA SER A 255 6.96 -6.55 8.78
C SER A 255 8.05 -6.82 9.82
N ASN A 256 9.31 -6.47 9.52
CA ASN A 256 10.41 -6.64 10.46
C ASN A 256 10.22 -5.86 11.76
N LEU A 257 9.68 -4.64 11.68
CA LEU A 257 9.37 -3.85 12.88
C LEU A 257 8.23 -4.46 13.71
N HIS A 258 7.28 -5.13 13.04
CA HIS A 258 6.18 -5.84 13.71
C HIS A 258 6.67 -7.12 14.39
N ASP A 259 7.52 -7.88 13.72
CA ASP A 259 8.02 -9.18 14.17
C ASP A 259 9.29 -9.08 15.06
N ASP A 260 9.77 -7.86 15.34
CA ASP A 260 11.06 -7.58 16.02
C ASP A 260 12.24 -8.32 15.35
N GLY A 261 12.22 -8.35 14.01
CA GLY A 261 13.16 -9.08 13.16
C GLY A 261 14.25 -8.19 12.54
N ALA A 262 15.31 -8.85 12.03
CA ALA A 262 16.35 -8.19 11.24
C ALA A 262 16.03 -8.27 9.73
N PRO A 263 16.54 -7.31 8.92
CA PRO A 263 16.39 -7.38 7.47
C PRO A 263 16.97 -8.65 6.87
N ASP A 264 16.20 -9.29 5.98
CA ASP A 264 16.71 -10.43 5.22
C ASP A 264 17.76 -9.97 4.19
N PRO A 265 18.95 -10.58 4.11
CA PRO A 265 20.01 -10.17 3.18
C PRO A 265 19.62 -10.27 1.71
N ARG A 266 18.60 -11.06 1.37
CA ARG A 266 18.07 -11.18 0.00
C ARG A 266 17.36 -9.90 -0.50
N LEU A 267 17.10 -8.95 0.38
CA LEU A 267 16.58 -7.61 0.02
C LEU A 267 17.65 -6.70 -0.61
N ALA A 268 18.94 -7.08 -0.52
CA ALA A 268 20.07 -6.22 -0.92
C ALA A 268 19.96 -5.71 -2.37
N ASP A 269 19.57 -6.56 -3.32
CA ASP A 269 19.46 -6.17 -4.73
C ASP A 269 18.36 -5.11 -4.93
N ALA A 270 17.21 -5.27 -4.26
CA ALA A 270 16.11 -4.29 -4.32
C ALA A 270 16.49 -2.96 -3.62
N VAL A 271 17.22 -3.04 -2.51
CA VAL A 271 17.76 -1.85 -1.82
C VAL A 271 18.76 -1.11 -2.72
N GLU A 272 19.59 -1.83 -3.48
CA GLU A 272 20.52 -1.19 -4.42
C GLU A 272 19.80 -0.51 -5.58
N VAL A 273 18.71 -1.07 -6.10
CA VAL A 273 17.85 -0.40 -7.08
C VAL A 273 17.30 0.93 -6.51
N ILE A 274 16.81 0.91 -5.26
CA ILE A 274 16.31 2.11 -4.59
C ILE A 274 17.45 3.14 -4.41
N ARG A 275 18.63 2.70 -3.98
CA ARG A 275 19.81 3.54 -3.76
C ARG A 275 20.29 4.19 -5.06
N SER A 276 20.35 3.41 -6.13
CA SER A 276 20.78 3.87 -7.45
C SER A 276 19.84 4.89 -8.10
N ALA A 277 18.55 4.84 -7.77
CA ALA A 277 17.55 5.82 -8.23
C ALA A 277 17.63 7.15 -7.47
N ARG A 278 18.37 7.21 -6.36
CA ARG A 278 18.55 8.43 -5.56
C ARG A 278 19.43 9.43 -6.30
N ARG A 279 18.94 10.65 -6.42
CA ARG A 279 19.67 11.77 -7.05
C ARG A 279 20.75 12.33 -6.12
N PRO A 280 21.72 13.08 -6.68
CA PRO A 280 22.76 13.73 -5.86
C PRO A 280 22.22 14.73 -4.82
N ASP A 281 21.05 15.34 -5.09
CA ASP A 281 20.36 16.23 -4.16
C ASP A 281 19.57 15.50 -3.07
N GLY A 282 19.63 14.17 -3.05
CA GLY A 282 18.97 13.32 -2.05
C GLY A 282 17.52 12.98 -2.35
N THR A 283 16.97 13.40 -3.48
CA THR A 283 15.58 13.16 -3.89
C THR A 283 15.42 11.95 -4.80
N TRP A 284 14.15 11.47 -4.94
CA TRP A 284 13.71 10.53 -5.98
C TRP A 284 12.69 11.20 -6.87
N LEU A 285 12.70 10.84 -8.16
CA LEU A 285 11.74 11.34 -9.13
C LEU A 285 10.46 10.52 -9.10
N GLN A 286 9.33 11.18 -9.35
CA GLN A 286 8.14 10.52 -9.87
C GLN A 286 8.46 10.03 -11.29
N GLU A 287 8.60 8.72 -11.49
CA GLU A 287 9.04 8.21 -12.79
C GLU A 287 7.89 7.96 -13.76
N CYS A 288 6.73 7.60 -13.21
CA CYS A 288 5.52 7.41 -14.01
C CYS A 288 4.28 7.74 -13.16
N ARG A 289 3.11 7.67 -13.79
CA ARG A 289 1.83 7.80 -13.12
C ARG A 289 0.95 6.63 -13.53
N HIS A 290 0.30 6.00 -12.55
CA HIS A 290 -0.70 4.99 -12.84
C HIS A 290 -1.91 5.64 -13.47
N ALA A 291 -2.29 5.19 -14.67
CA ALA A 291 -3.44 5.72 -15.40
C ALA A 291 -4.73 5.55 -14.59
N GLY A 292 -5.66 6.47 -14.78
CA GLY A 292 -6.97 6.43 -14.16
C GLY A 292 -7.35 7.75 -13.50
N ARG A 293 -8.66 7.97 -13.38
CA ARG A 293 -9.24 9.17 -12.75
C ARG A 293 -8.91 9.23 -11.27
N VAL A 294 -8.49 10.41 -10.80
CA VAL A 294 -8.24 10.74 -9.39
C VAL A 294 -9.17 11.88 -8.95
N TRP A 295 -9.37 12.03 -7.65
CA TRP A 295 -10.07 13.20 -7.10
C TRP A 295 -9.27 14.49 -7.32
N PHE A 296 -7.98 14.41 -7.04
CA PHE A 296 -6.99 15.48 -7.24
C PHE A 296 -5.60 14.86 -7.26
N GLU A 297 -4.61 15.65 -7.68
CA GLU A 297 -3.22 15.22 -7.71
C GLU A 297 -2.57 15.39 -6.34
N VAL A 298 -1.91 14.34 -5.85
CA VAL A 298 -1.27 14.29 -4.53
C VAL A 298 0.25 14.33 -4.59
N ASP A 299 0.80 14.28 -5.80
CA ASP A 299 2.23 14.32 -6.05
C ASP A 299 2.51 15.02 -7.39
N VAL A 300 3.78 15.26 -7.65
CA VAL A 300 4.29 15.96 -8.83
C VAL A 300 4.12 15.15 -10.13
N PRO A 301 4.16 15.80 -11.30
CA PRO A 301 4.21 15.11 -12.59
C PRO A 301 5.45 14.20 -12.74
N PRO A 302 5.40 13.20 -13.66
CA PRO A 302 6.56 12.39 -13.99
C PRO A 302 7.76 13.25 -14.42
N GLY A 303 8.94 12.88 -13.92
CA GLY A 303 10.20 13.60 -14.16
C GLY A 303 10.56 14.65 -13.11
N GLU A 304 9.67 14.94 -12.18
CA GLU A 304 9.92 15.90 -11.09
C GLU A 304 10.25 15.22 -9.77
N PRO A 305 10.97 15.90 -8.82
CA PRO A 305 11.27 15.36 -7.50
C PRO A 305 10.02 15.18 -6.66
N SER A 306 9.75 13.94 -6.24
CA SER A 306 8.61 13.57 -5.41
C SER A 306 8.97 13.61 -3.92
N LYS A 307 8.19 14.35 -3.12
CA LYS A 307 8.33 14.34 -1.65
C LYS A 307 7.98 12.97 -1.08
N TRP A 308 6.96 12.32 -1.60
CA TRP A 308 6.52 11.00 -1.16
C TRP A 308 7.58 9.92 -1.42
N LEU A 309 8.09 9.82 -2.66
CA LEU A 309 9.11 8.83 -3.00
C LEU A 309 10.42 9.12 -2.27
N THR A 310 10.76 10.39 -2.05
CA THR A 310 11.93 10.80 -1.26
C THR A 310 11.79 10.37 0.19
N PHE A 311 10.61 10.51 0.79
CA PHE A 311 10.32 10.02 2.13
C PHE A 311 10.47 8.49 2.21
N TYR A 312 9.78 7.74 1.34
CA TYR A 312 9.83 6.28 1.35
C TYR A 312 11.24 5.75 1.09
N GLY A 313 11.93 6.27 0.05
CA GLY A 313 13.30 5.87 -0.26
C GLY A 313 14.27 6.17 0.89
N THR A 314 14.16 7.35 1.51
CA THR A 314 15.03 7.73 2.64
C THR A 314 14.80 6.81 3.84
N ARG A 315 13.54 6.57 4.25
CA ARG A 315 13.27 5.76 5.44
C ARG A 315 13.68 4.29 5.27
N VAL A 316 13.52 3.75 4.06
CA VAL A 316 13.97 2.40 3.73
C VAL A 316 15.49 2.29 3.81
N LEU A 317 16.22 3.24 3.20
CA LEU A 317 17.68 3.23 3.24
C LEU A 317 18.24 3.46 4.65
N VAL A 318 17.61 4.34 5.44
CA VAL A 318 18.01 4.56 6.84
C VAL A 318 17.83 3.27 7.65
N TRP A 319 16.67 2.62 7.52
CA TRP A 319 16.40 1.35 8.20
C TRP A 319 17.41 0.27 7.81
N TRP A 320 17.65 0.08 6.51
CA TRP A 320 18.60 -0.91 6.02
C TRP A 320 20.03 -0.66 6.51
N ASP A 321 20.54 0.56 6.34
CA ASP A 321 21.93 0.91 6.70
C ASP A 321 22.19 0.79 8.19
N GLN A 322 21.19 1.05 9.06
CA GLN A 322 21.32 0.87 10.51
C GLN A 322 21.55 -0.60 10.89
N HIS A 323 20.93 -1.54 10.20
CA HIS A 323 21.04 -2.96 10.52
C HIS A 323 22.25 -3.62 9.87
N VAL A 324 22.66 -3.22 8.68
CA VAL A 324 23.83 -3.80 7.99
C VAL A 324 25.15 -3.30 8.60
N GLN A 325 25.18 -2.14 9.24
CA GLN A 325 26.37 -1.58 9.89
C GLN A 325 26.60 -2.12 11.31
N MET A 326 25.67 -2.85 11.91
CA MET A 326 25.84 -3.52 13.19
C MET A 326 26.44 -4.91 12.94
N PRO A 327 27.74 -5.16 13.19
CA PRO A 327 28.26 -6.53 13.16
C PRO A 327 27.57 -7.33 14.27
N ALA A 328 27.15 -8.55 13.92
CA ALA A 328 26.53 -9.51 14.82
C ALA A 328 27.46 -9.88 16.00
#